data_620f8d2568a22dacc87ee4d984c794ed
#
_entry.id   620f8d2568a22dacc87ee4d984c794ed
#
_cell.length_a   1.000
_cell.length_b   1.000
_cell.length_c   1.000
_cell.angle_alpha   90.00
_cell.angle_beta   90.00
_cell.angle_gamma   90.00
#
_symmetry.space_group_name_H-M   'P 1'
#
loop_
_entity.id
_entity.type
_entity.pdbx_description
1 polymer ?
#
loop_
_entity_poly.entity_id
_entity_poly.type
_entity_poly.pdbx_seq_one_letter_code
_entity_poly.pdbx_strand_id
1 'polypeptide(L)'
;GGAFGNTFLALVCIFAFVSGIGSGILFFPHAFLLFAFVNAYLAIVSILPIKTKFLNTDGKQLFDLLKHKNIRKSFWACEKISAAQYRGVKFEDIPSEWFNETDDTQSVYAASIRAVRLLARAEAESGPKEVCALIEKELSENHALSGTAKGLLTCMRIYYEAIGERDAGTLKKLITQTQIDFMKRMKNVPSVIQSEYAYTLLVEKDVREASRIKARLEKISKKYPFPAEIDTAKKLIARADEISKRESPNVNGDM
;
A
#
# COMPACT_ATOMS: atom_id res chain seq x y z
N GLY A 1 -13.62 -10.21 7.76
CA GLY A 1 -13.24 -10.39 9.07
C GLY A 1 -13.70 -9.43 10.15
N GLY A 2 -13.58 -8.10 10.00
CA GLY A 2 -13.76 -7.14 11.09
C GLY A 2 -15.16 -7.15 11.71
N ALA A 3 -16.21 -7.16 10.87
CA ALA A 3 -17.60 -7.21 11.36
C ALA A 3 -17.89 -8.45 12.22
N PHE A 4 -17.41 -9.63 11.80
CA PHE A 4 -17.61 -10.88 12.53
C PHE A 4 -16.90 -10.88 13.89
N GLY A 5 -15.64 -10.39 13.92
CA GLY A 5 -14.87 -10.27 15.15
C GLY A 5 -15.52 -9.31 16.14
N ASN A 6 -15.98 -8.16 15.67
CA ASN A 6 -16.69 -7.18 16.51
C ASN A 6 -18.02 -7.73 17.05
N THR A 7 -18.79 -8.44 16.23
CA THR A 7 -20.04 -9.08 16.68
C THR A 7 -19.75 -10.12 17.75
N PHE A 8 -18.77 -11.00 17.53
CA PHE A 8 -18.39 -12.01 18.52
C PHE A 8 -17.93 -11.36 19.83
N LEU A 9 -17.09 -10.32 19.76
CA LEU A 9 -16.60 -9.62 20.94
C LEU A 9 -17.73 -8.89 21.69
N ALA A 10 -18.69 -8.31 20.99
CA ALA A 10 -19.87 -7.71 21.59
C ALA A 10 -20.68 -8.75 22.39
N LEU A 11 -20.89 -9.94 21.82
CA LEU A 11 -21.61 -11.04 22.52
C LEU A 11 -20.85 -11.51 23.76
N VAL A 12 -19.53 -11.67 23.69
CA VAL A 12 -18.69 -12.02 24.84
C VAL A 12 -18.80 -10.96 25.95
N CYS A 13 -18.75 -9.67 25.57
CA CYS A 13 -18.90 -8.59 26.54
C CYS A 13 -20.30 -8.54 27.17
N ILE A 14 -21.37 -8.81 26.43
CA ILE A 14 -22.73 -8.92 26.97
C ILE A 14 -22.81 -10.09 27.97
N PHE A 15 -22.25 -11.24 27.62
CA PHE A 15 -22.21 -12.40 28.51
C PHE A 15 -21.45 -12.08 29.81
N ALA A 16 -20.29 -11.46 29.71
CA ALA A 16 -19.51 -11.02 30.89
C ALA A 16 -20.25 -9.99 31.73
N PHE A 17 -20.99 -9.06 31.14
CA PHE A 17 -21.85 -8.11 31.83
C PHE A 17 -22.94 -8.83 32.64
N VAL A 18 -23.70 -9.73 31.99
CA VAL A 18 -24.80 -10.48 32.66
C VAL A 18 -24.25 -11.32 33.80
N SER A 19 -23.13 -12.01 33.58
CA SER A 19 -22.49 -12.85 34.63
C SER A 19 -21.91 -12.01 35.79
N GLY A 20 -21.49 -10.77 35.50
CA GLY A 20 -20.91 -9.87 36.51
C GLY A 20 -21.93 -9.13 37.40
N ILE A 21 -23.19 -9.03 37.00
CA ILE A 21 -24.23 -8.33 37.79
C ILE A 21 -24.42 -8.94 39.16
N GLY A 22 -24.22 -10.26 39.34
CA GLY A 22 -24.33 -10.98 40.62
C GLY A 22 -23.08 -10.87 41.52
N SER A 23 -21.99 -10.29 41.04
CA SER A 23 -20.69 -10.30 41.78
C SER A 23 -20.51 -9.16 42.80
N GLY A 24 -21.45 -8.21 42.86
CA GLY A 24 -21.38 -7.04 43.77
C GLY A 24 -20.34 -5.96 43.38
N ILE A 25 -19.60 -6.16 42.31
CA ILE A 25 -18.58 -5.22 41.80
C ILE A 25 -19.19 -4.39 40.67
N LEU A 26 -19.77 -3.23 40.99
CA LEU A 26 -20.53 -2.39 40.06
C LEU A 26 -19.73 -1.85 38.86
N PHE A 27 -18.42 -1.62 38.99
CA PHE A 27 -17.63 -0.97 37.92
C PHE A 27 -17.37 -1.90 36.72
N PHE A 28 -16.99 -3.14 36.94
CA PHE A 28 -16.62 -4.06 35.89
C PHE A 28 -17.77 -4.39 34.90
N PRO A 29 -19.00 -4.69 35.35
CA PRO A 29 -20.09 -4.96 34.44
C PRO A 29 -20.40 -3.81 33.49
N HIS A 30 -20.40 -2.56 33.96
CA HIS A 30 -20.66 -1.40 33.14
C HIS A 30 -19.60 -1.16 32.07
N ALA A 31 -18.32 -1.45 32.38
CA ALA A 31 -17.25 -1.40 31.38
C ALA A 31 -17.51 -2.42 30.24
N PHE A 32 -17.89 -3.67 30.56
CA PHE A 32 -18.23 -4.66 29.54
C PHE A 32 -19.44 -4.24 28.69
N LEU A 33 -20.46 -3.61 29.29
CA LEU A 33 -21.58 -3.09 28.53
C LEU A 33 -21.16 -2.00 27.54
N LEU A 34 -20.29 -1.07 27.98
CA LEU A 34 -19.74 -0.04 27.10
C LEU A 34 -18.96 -0.67 25.94
N PHE A 35 -18.08 -1.63 26.21
CA PHE A 35 -17.35 -2.35 25.18
C PHE A 35 -18.27 -3.11 24.21
N ALA A 36 -19.35 -3.70 24.72
CA ALA A 36 -20.37 -4.34 23.88
C ALA A 36 -21.00 -3.35 22.90
N PHE A 37 -21.40 -2.17 23.38
CA PHE A 37 -21.97 -1.13 22.52
C PHE A 37 -20.98 -0.65 21.47
N VAL A 38 -19.72 -0.40 21.82
CA VAL A 38 -18.67 0.02 20.86
C VAL A 38 -18.48 -1.05 19.78
N ASN A 39 -18.37 -2.32 20.16
CA ASN A 39 -18.17 -3.40 19.21
C ASN A 39 -19.42 -3.63 18.34
N ALA A 40 -20.63 -3.53 18.90
CA ALA A 40 -21.86 -3.60 18.12
C ALA A 40 -21.94 -2.47 17.09
N TYR A 41 -21.63 -1.24 17.48
CA TYR A 41 -21.54 -0.09 16.57
C TYR A 41 -20.55 -0.32 15.44
N LEU A 42 -19.31 -0.76 15.76
CA LEU A 42 -18.29 -1.07 14.77
C LEU A 42 -18.72 -2.21 13.83
N ALA A 43 -19.39 -3.24 14.34
CA ALA A 43 -19.95 -4.31 13.53
C ALA A 43 -20.98 -3.79 12.53
N ILE A 44 -21.94 -2.96 12.99
CA ILE A 44 -22.96 -2.35 12.12
C ILE A 44 -22.32 -1.50 11.02
N VAL A 45 -21.41 -0.60 11.39
CA VAL A 45 -20.71 0.26 10.41
C VAL A 45 -19.93 -0.58 9.39
N SER A 46 -19.30 -1.67 9.82
CA SER A 46 -18.56 -2.56 8.91
C SER A 46 -19.45 -3.34 7.94
N ILE A 47 -20.68 -3.71 8.36
CA ILE A 47 -21.64 -4.46 7.53
C ILE A 47 -22.35 -3.54 6.52
N LEU A 48 -22.53 -2.27 6.83
CA LEU A 48 -23.19 -1.34 5.91
C LEU A 48 -22.39 -1.21 4.60
N PRO A 49 -23.05 -1.26 3.43
CA PRO A 49 -22.38 -1.18 2.12
C PRO A 49 -21.97 0.26 1.77
N ILE A 50 -21.04 0.84 2.54
CA ILE A 50 -20.60 2.22 2.40
C ILE A 50 -19.29 2.27 1.59
N LYS A 51 -19.25 3.13 0.55
CA LYS A 51 -18.06 3.49 -0.18
C LYS A 51 -17.37 4.65 0.52
N THR A 52 -16.17 4.44 1.05
CA THR A 52 -15.37 5.51 1.64
C THR A 52 -14.30 6.02 0.69
N LYS A 53 -13.70 7.17 1.01
CA LYS A 53 -12.66 7.80 0.18
C LYS A 53 -11.40 6.93 0.03
N PHE A 54 -11.07 6.11 1.02
CA PHE A 54 -9.82 5.34 1.04
C PHE A 54 -10.05 3.84 0.84
N LEU A 55 -11.06 3.28 1.51
CA LEU A 55 -11.37 1.84 1.47
C LEU A 55 -12.89 1.65 1.51
N ASN A 56 -13.37 0.59 0.89
CA ASN A 56 -14.76 0.18 1.04
C ASN A 56 -14.94 -0.57 2.36
N THR A 57 -16.13 -0.46 2.98
CA THR A 57 -16.49 -1.30 4.13
C THR A 57 -16.57 -2.77 3.74
N ASP A 58 -16.44 -3.68 4.72
CA ASP A 58 -16.56 -5.13 4.48
C ASP A 58 -17.91 -5.48 3.81
N GLY A 59 -19.00 -4.81 4.24
CA GLY A 59 -20.33 -4.99 3.66
C GLY A 59 -20.40 -4.58 2.18
N LYS A 60 -19.73 -3.47 1.80
CA LYS A 60 -19.67 -3.05 0.41
C LYS A 60 -18.87 -4.03 -0.44
N GLN A 61 -17.74 -4.50 0.08
CA GLN A 61 -16.92 -5.49 -0.62
C GLN A 61 -17.70 -6.80 -0.81
N LEU A 62 -18.34 -7.30 0.24
CA LEU A 62 -19.16 -8.51 0.18
C LEU A 62 -20.32 -8.37 -0.81
N PHE A 63 -21.02 -7.24 -0.78
CA PHE A 63 -22.10 -6.96 -1.72
C PHE A 63 -21.62 -7.00 -3.17
N ASP A 64 -20.49 -6.35 -3.46
CA ASP A 64 -19.90 -6.34 -4.80
C ASP A 64 -19.46 -7.74 -5.25
N LEU A 65 -18.85 -8.52 -4.36
CA LEU A 65 -18.45 -9.90 -4.62
C LEU A 65 -19.63 -10.82 -4.89
N LEU A 66 -20.76 -10.63 -4.19
CA LEU A 66 -21.97 -11.42 -4.40
C LEU A 66 -22.67 -11.08 -5.72
N LYS A 67 -22.71 -9.79 -6.06
CA LYS A 67 -23.47 -9.28 -7.21
C LYS A 67 -22.72 -9.43 -8.54
N HIS A 68 -21.39 -9.30 -8.55
CA HIS A 68 -20.62 -9.18 -9.77
C HIS A 68 -19.59 -10.29 -9.93
N LYS A 69 -19.80 -11.18 -10.92
CA LYS A 69 -18.91 -12.33 -11.22
C LYS A 69 -17.49 -11.87 -11.57
N ASN A 70 -17.35 -10.76 -12.31
CA ASN A 70 -16.05 -10.22 -12.71
C ASN A 70 -15.25 -9.69 -11.52
N ILE A 71 -15.92 -9.04 -10.55
CA ILE A 71 -15.28 -8.59 -9.31
C ILE A 71 -14.77 -9.79 -8.51
N ARG A 72 -15.53 -10.89 -8.44
CA ARG A 72 -15.05 -12.12 -7.80
C ARG A 72 -13.78 -12.68 -8.45
N LYS A 73 -13.72 -12.70 -9.80
CA LYS A 73 -12.53 -13.18 -10.51
C LYS A 73 -11.32 -12.32 -10.19
N SER A 74 -11.46 -10.98 -10.24
CA SER A 74 -10.38 -10.05 -9.93
C SER A 74 -9.96 -10.15 -8.45
N PHE A 75 -10.92 -10.33 -7.52
CA PHE A 75 -10.60 -10.56 -6.11
C PHE A 75 -9.73 -11.81 -5.91
N TRP A 76 -10.14 -12.94 -6.50
CA TRP A 76 -9.36 -14.19 -6.40
C TRP A 76 -7.97 -14.07 -7.03
N ALA A 77 -7.84 -13.33 -8.11
CA ALA A 77 -6.54 -13.06 -8.72
C ALA A 77 -5.66 -12.21 -7.77
N CYS A 78 -6.20 -11.15 -7.14
CA CYS A 78 -5.49 -10.38 -6.12
C CYS A 78 -5.02 -11.26 -4.95
N GLU A 79 -5.89 -12.13 -4.44
CA GLU A 79 -5.56 -13.04 -3.34
C GLU A 79 -4.44 -14.02 -3.73
N LYS A 80 -4.48 -14.59 -4.94
CA LYS A 80 -3.42 -15.47 -5.45
C LYS A 80 -2.08 -14.74 -5.56
N ILE A 81 -2.08 -13.52 -6.11
CA ILE A 81 -0.89 -12.68 -6.23
C ILE A 81 -0.32 -12.36 -4.85
N SER A 82 -1.16 -11.91 -3.92
CA SER A 82 -0.77 -11.61 -2.54
C SER A 82 -0.19 -12.83 -1.82
N ALA A 83 -0.83 -14.00 -1.99
CA ALA A 83 -0.34 -15.26 -1.42
C ALA A 83 1.00 -15.70 -2.02
N ALA A 84 1.24 -15.47 -3.31
CA ALA A 84 2.53 -15.74 -3.96
C ALA A 84 3.62 -14.82 -3.40
N GLN A 85 3.35 -13.52 -3.29
CA GLN A 85 4.28 -12.54 -2.73
C GLN A 85 4.60 -12.82 -1.24
N TYR A 86 3.60 -13.24 -0.46
CA TYR A 86 3.82 -13.67 0.92
C TYR A 86 4.80 -14.84 1.03
N ARG A 87 4.78 -15.76 0.03
CA ARG A 87 5.75 -16.86 -0.10
C ARG A 87 7.10 -16.44 -0.69
N GLY A 88 7.30 -15.16 -1.00
CA GLY A 88 8.53 -14.63 -1.56
C GLY A 88 8.66 -14.77 -3.08
N VAL A 89 7.58 -15.15 -3.79
CA VAL A 89 7.58 -15.18 -5.27
C VAL A 89 7.67 -13.75 -5.78
N LYS A 90 8.62 -13.48 -6.66
CA LYS A 90 8.78 -12.17 -7.28
C LYS A 90 7.69 -11.91 -8.29
N PHE A 91 7.39 -10.63 -8.57
CA PHE A 91 6.36 -10.27 -9.57
C PHE A 91 6.64 -10.83 -10.96
N GLU A 92 7.89 -10.87 -11.38
CA GLU A 92 8.36 -11.40 -12.67
C GLU A 92 8.09 -12.91 -12.82
N ASP A 93 8.02 -13.65 -11.71
CA ASP A 93 7.79 -15.09 -11.66
C ASP A 93 6.31 -15.45 -11.48
N ILE A 94 5.42 -14.47 -11.32
CA ILE A 94 3.97 -14.70 -11.19
C ILE A 94 3.39 -15.00 -12.56
N PRO A 95 2.58 -16.09 -12.72
CA PRO A 95 1.96 -16.45 -13.99
C PRO A 95 1.20 -15.29 -14.63
N SER A 96 1.50 -14.99 -15.88
CA SER A 96 0.92 -13.83 -16.60
C SER A 96 -0.60 -13.89 -16.72
N GLU A 97 -1.18 -15.10 -16.75
CA GLU A 97 -2.62 -15.32 -16.78
C GLU A 97 -3.34 -14.82 -15.50
N TRP A 98 -2.64 -14.67 -14.36
CA TRP A 98 -3.25 -14.11 -13.14
C TRP A 98 -3.48 -12.60 -13.24
N PHE A 99 -2.77 -11.95 -14.16
CA PHE A 99 -2.94 -10.53 -14.47
C PHE A 99 -3.94 -10.27 -15.59
N ASN A 100 -4.58 -11.32 -16.13
CA ASN A 100 -5.60 -11.16 -17.15
C ASN A 100 -6.79 -10.41 -16.57
N GLU A 101 -6.98 -9.22 -17.09
CA GLU A 101 -8.00 -8.28 -16.65
C GLU A 101 -9.38 -8.78 -17.04
N THR A 102 -10.33 -8.58 -16.15
CA THR A 102 -11.73 -8.51 -16.54
C THR A 102 -12.00 -7.09 -17.00
N ASP A 103 -12.80 -6.89 -18.05
CA ASP A 103 -13.19 -5.58 -18.61
C ASP A 103 -13.96 -4.66 -17.64
N ASP A 104 -13.99 -5.02 -16.35
CA ASP A 104 -14.67 -4.26 -15.30
C ASP A 104 -13.79 -3.10 -14.82
N THR A 105 -13.90 -1.97 -15.52
CA THR A 105 -13.19 -0.73 -15.20
C THR A 105 -13.59 -0.11 -13.85
N GLN A 106 -14.63 -0.61 -13.18
CA GLN A 106 -15.11 -0.10 -11.89
C GLN A 106 -14.66 -0.94 -10.70
N SER A 107 -14.02 -2.08 -10.93
CA SER A 107 -13.53 -2.95 -9.88
C SER A 107 -12.22 -2.45 -9.28
N VAL A 108 -12.20 -2.19 -7.97
CA VAL A 108 -10.98 -1.85 -7.22
C VAL A 108 -9.92 -2.96 -7.35
N TYR A 109 -10.34 -4.22 -7.42
CA TYR A 109 -9.43 -5.36 -7.57
C TYR A 109 -8.83 -5.43 -8.98
N ALA A 110 -9.63 -5.23 -10.02
CA ALA A 110 -9.12 -5.15 -11.39
C ALA A 110 -8.15 -3.98 -11.56
N ALA A 111 -8.47 -2.82 -10.97
CA ALA A 111 -7.60 -1.66 -10.94
C ALA A 111 -6.27 -1.96 -10.22
N SER A 112 -6.32 -2.68 -9.09
CA SER A 112 -5.12 -3.07 -8.34
C SER A 112 -4.26 -4.05 -9.13
N ILE A 113 -4.86 -5.03 -9.82
CA ILE A 113 -4.13 -5.98 -10.68
C ILE A 113 -3.42 -5.24 -11.83
N ARG A 114 -4.09 -4.28 -12.48
CA ARG A 114 -3.46 -3.45 -13.52
C ARG A 114 -2.28 -2.66 -12.98
N ALA A 115 -2.44 -2.01 -11.84
CA ALA A 115 -1.38 -1.26 -11.20
C ALA A 115 -0.16 -2.14 -10.87
N VAL A 116 -0.38 -3.33 -10.30
CA VAL A 116 0.68 -4.30 -9.98
C VAL A 116 1.37 -4.80 -11.25
N ARG A 117 0.60 -5.11 -12.31
CA ARG A 117 1.15 -5.52 -13.61
C ARG A 117 2.01 -4.43 -14.25
N LEU A 118 1.56 -3.17 -14.17
CA LEU A 118 2.35 -2.04 -14.65
C LEU A 118 3.67 -1.92 -13.90
N LEU A 119 3.65 -2.06 -12.59
CA LEU A 119 4.86 -2.02 -11.76
C LEU A 119 5.82 -3.16 -12.10
N ALA A 120 5.34 -4.39 -12.21
CA ALA A 120 6.15 -5.55 -12.56
C ALA A 120 6.80 -5.41 -13.94
N ARG A 121 6.05 -4.93 -14.93
CA ARG A 121 6.53 -4.72 -16.31
C ARG A 121 7.50 -3.54 -16.39
N ALA A 122 7.21 -2.48 -15.65
CA ALA A 122 8.03 -1.28 -15.61
C ALA A 122 9.43 -1.53 -15.05
N GLU A 123 9.57 -2.46 -14.10
CA GLU A 123 10.86 -2.84 -13.53
C GLU A 123 11.71 -3.67 -14.51
N ALA A 124 11.07 -4.42 -15.42
CA ALA A 124 11.75 -5.39 -16.27
C ALA A 124 12.23 -4.83 -17.61
N GLU A 125 11.50 -3.91 -18.24
CA GLU A 125 11.63 -3.67 -19.68
C GLU A 125 11.79 -2.20 -20.10
N SER A 126 11.54 -1.22 -19.22
CA SER A 126 11.37 0.17 -19.66
C SER A 126 12.24 1.16 -18.89
N GLY A 127 12.68 2.21 -19.58
CA GLY A 127 13.38 3.31 -18.92
C GLY A 127 12.47 4.13 -17.99
N PRO A 128 13.03 4.98 -17.12
CA PRO A 128 12.25 5.77 -16.17
C PRO A 128 11.15 6.60 -16.81
N LYS A 129 11.35 7.12 -18.01
CA LYS A 129 10.41 7.98 -18.72
C LYS A 129 9.15 7.24 -19.15
N GLU A 130 9.29 6.05 -19.70
CA GLU A 130 8.18 5.19 -20.13
C GLU A 130 7.36 4.74 -18.93
N VAL A 131 8.03 4.38 -17.84
CA VAL A 131 7.36 4.03 -16.57
C VAL A 131 6.56 5.19 -16.03
N CYS A 132 7.12 6.39 -16.04
CA CYS A 132 6.43 7.61 -15.64
C CYS A 132 5.16 7.84 -16.44
N ALA A 133 5.22 7.71 -17.77
CA ALA A 133 4.07 7.87 -18.65
C ALA A 133 2.97 6.83 -18.39
N LEU A 134 3.36 5.56 -18.14
CA LEU A 134 2.40 4.50 -17.82
C LEU A 134 1.70 4.74 -16.49
N ILE A 135 2.44 5.13 -15.45
CA ILE A 135 1.86 5.44 -14.12
C ILE A 135 0.91 6.64 -14.23
N GLU A 136 1.30 7.67 -14.96
CA GLU A 136 0.49 8.88 -15.15
C GLU A 136 -0.82 8.58 -15.88
N LYS A 137 -0.76 7.75 -16.93
CA LYS A 137 -1.95 7.24 -17.61
C LYS A 137 -2.87 6.49 -16.66
N GLU A 138 -2.33 5.56 -15.84
CA GLU A 138 -3.12 4.79 -14.89
C GLU A 138 -3.75 5.69 -13.81
N LEU A 139 -3.03 6.68 -13.30
CA LEU A 139 -3.55 7.63 -12.31
C LEU A 139 -4.67 8.51 -12.87
N SER A 140 -4.61 8.87 -14.16
CA SER A 140 -5.61 9.74 -14.81
C SER A 140 -6.85 9.00 -15.29
N GLU A 141 -6.68 7.81 -15.86
CA GLU A 141 -7.77 7.06 -16.51
C GLU A 141 -8.47 6.08 -15.55
N ASN A 142 -7.77 5.58 -14.53
CA ASN A 142 -8.33 4.55 -13.65
C ASN A 142 -9.05 5.13 -12.44
N HIS A 143 -10.34 5.44 -12.60
CA HIS A 143 -11.18 5.98 -11.54
C HIS A 143 -11.53 4.99 -10.43
N ALA A 144 -11.32 3.69 -10.65
CA ALA A 144 -11.59 2.65 -9.66
C ALA A 144 -10.47 2.47 -8.63
N LEU A 145 -9.28 3.06 -8.84
CA LEU A 145 -8.18 3.00 -7.88
C LEU A 145 -8.59 3.55 -6.51
N SER A 146 -8.32 2.78 -5.46
CA SER A 146 -8.46 3.25 -4.08
C SER A 146 -7.50 4.39 -3.79
N GLY A 147 -7.81 5.22 -2.78
CA GLY A 147 -6.90 6.29 -2.36
C GLY A 147 -5.52 5.76 -1.94
N THR A 148 -5.46 4.55 -1.36
CA THR A 148 -4.20 3.88 -1.02
C THR A 148 -3.42 3.50 -2.28
N ALA A 149 -4.06 2.89 -3.27
CA ALA A 149 -3.40 2.52 -4.53
C ALA A 149 -2.89 3.76 -5.28
N LYS A 150 -3.68 4.84 -5.33
CA LYS A 150 -3.24 6.12 -5.91
C LYS A 150 -2.02 6.68 -5.20
N GLY A 151 -2.01 6.68 -3.87
CA GLY A 151 -0.87 7.15 -3.08
C GLY A 151 0.40 6.33 -3.33
N LEU A 152 0.29 5.00 -3.43
CA LEU A 152 1.43 4.12 -3.72
C LEU A 152 1.94 4.30 -5.16
N LEU A 153 1.06 4.40 -6.15
CA LEU A 153 1.45 4.70 -7.54
C LEU A 153 2.13 6.08 -7.64
N THR A 154 1.64 7.08 -6.89
CA THR A 154 2.29 8.39 -6.83
C THR A 154 3.69 8.28 -6.21
N CYS A 155 3.90 7.47 -5.17
CA CYS A 155 5.24 7.19 -4.64
C CYS A 155 6.15 6.60 -5.72
N MET A 156 5.67 5.62 -6.48
CA MET A 156 6.44 5.05 -7.59
C MET A 156 6.75 6.09 -8.67
N ARG A 157 5.79 6.96 -8.99
CA ARG A 157 6.01 8.06 -9.94
C ARG A 157 7.10 9.03 -9.45
N ILE A 158 7.10 9.36 -8.13
CA ILE A 158 8.14 10.18 -7.49
C ILE A 158 9.51 9.48 -7.60
N TYR A 159 9.57 8.16 -7.33
CA TYR A 159 10.80 7.40 -7.45
C TYR A 159 11.38 7.47 -8.86
N TYR A 160 10.59 7.15 -9.88
CA TYR A 160 11.06 7.14 -11.28
C TYR A 160 11.39 8.53 -11.80
N GLU A 161 10.70 9.57 -11.34
CA GLU A 161 11.08 10.96 -11.64
C GLU A 161 12.41 11.31 -10.99
N ALA A 162 12.64 10.92 -9.73
CA ALA A 162 13.87 11.20 -9.00
C ALA A 162 15.11 10.50 -9.61
N ILE A 163 14.97 9.31 -10.16
CA ILE A 163 16.08 8.60 -10.84
C ILE A 163 16.21 8.98 -12.34
N GLY A 164 15.23 9.67 -12.90
CA GLY A 164 15.15 10.08 -14.32
C GLY A 164 15.45 11.57 -14.52
N GLU A 165 14.46 12.29 -15.05
CA GLU A 165 14.58 13.69 -15.49
C GLU A 165 14.69 14.69 -14.33
N ARG A 166 14.13 14.38 -13.16
CA ARG A 166 14.11 15.24 -11.96
C ARG A 166 13.48 16.61 -12.21
N ASP A 167 12.45 16.65 -13.07
CA ASP A 167 11.77 17.90 -13.34
C ASP A 167 11.12 18.47 -12.07
N ALA A 168 11.62 19.64 -11.62
CA ALA A 168 11.16 20.27 -10.39
C ALA A 168 9.67 20.64 -10.43
N GLY A 169 9.14 20.97 -11.61
CA GLY A 169 7.73 21.28 -11.79
C GLY A 169 6.83 20.04 -11.59
N THR A 170 7.25 18.92 -12.14
CA THR A 170 6.58 17.63 -11.99
C THR A 170 6.64 17.14 -10.55
N LEU A 171 7.82 17.15 -9.93
CA LEU A 171 7.98 16.75 -8.52
C LEU A 171 7.14 17.60 -7.59
N LYS A 172 7.08 18.92 -7.79
CA LYS A 172 6.21 19.80 -7.01
C LYS A 172 4.72 19.46 -7.13
N LYS A 173 4.26 19.04 -8.31
CA LYS A 173 2.88 18.58 -8.53
C LYS A 173 2.59 17.23 -7.86
N LEU A 174 3.56 16.34 -7.78
CA LEU A 174 3.43 15.01 -7.16
C LEU A 174 3.49 15.10 -5.63
N ILE A 175 4.37 15.92 -5.08
CA ILE A 175 4.61 16.05 -3.63
C ILE A 175 3.64 17.08 -3.03
N THR A 176 2.34 16.80 -3.14
CA THR A 176 1.29 17.60 -2.50
C THR A 176 1.23 17.32 -1.00
N GLN A 177 0.59 18.22 -0.23
CA GLN A 177 0.38 17.99 1.21
C GLN A 177 -0.35 16.65 1.47
N THR A 178 -1.35 16.31 0.65
CA THR A 178 -2.05 15.02 0.74
C THR A 178 -1.11 13.82 0.54
N GLN A 179 -0.16 13.92 -0.40
CA GLN A 179 0.82 12.86 -0.64
C GLN A 179 1.85 12.77 0.50
N ILE A 180 2.29 13.91 1.04
CA ILE A 180 3.17 13.94 2.22
C ILE A 180 2.50 13.26 3.41
N ASP A 181 1.24 13.57 3.69
CA ASP A 181 0.48 12.97 4.79
C ASP A 181 0.23 11.47 4.55
N PHE A 182 0.03 11.06 3.30
CA PHE A 182 -0.01 9.64 2.91
C PHE A 182 1.32 8.94 3.22
N MET A 183 2.45 9.49 2.77
CA MET A 183 3.77 8.90 2.99
C MET A 183 4.11 8.81 4.48
N LYS A 184 3.77 9.81 5.29
CA LYS A 184 3.93 9.76 6.75
C LYS A 184 3.15 8.62 7.39
N ARG A 185 1.89 8.39 6.99
CA ARG A 185 1.06 7.28 7.48
C ARG A 185 1.58 5.92 7.04
N MET A 186 2.09 5.84 5.82
CA MET A 186 2.58 4.61 5.19
C MET A 186 4.11 4.46 5.27
N LYS A 187 4.75 5.15 6.20
CA LYS A 187 6.22 5.25 6.33
C LYS A 187 6.98 3.93 6.44
N ASN A 188 6.30 2.83 6.79
CA ASN A 188 6.88 1.50 6.90
C ASN A 188 6.55 0.60 5.70
N VAL A 189 5.99 1.13 4.63
CA VAL A 189 5.76 0.40 3.38
C VAL A 189 7.00 0.51 2.50
N PRO A 190 7.56 -0.61 1.99
CA PRO A 190 8.82 -0.60 1.21
C PRO A 190 8.81 0.35 0.01
N SER A 191 7.70 0.40 -0.76
CA SER A 191 7.55 1.30 -1.90
C SER A 191 7.54 2.79 -1.53
N VAL A 192 7.08 3.13 -0.33
CA VAL A 192 7.15 4.50 0.20
C VAL A 192 8.60 4.83 0.60
N ILE A 193 9.26 3.90 1.30
CA ILE A 193 10.65 4.09 1.76
C ILE A 193 11.61 4.30 0.58
N GLN A 194 11.50 3.49 -0.47
CA GLN A 194 12.36 3.62 -1.65
C GLN A 194 12.15 4.94 -2.38
N SER A 195 10.90 5.43 -2.45
CA SER A 195 10.58 6.70 -3.10
C SER A 195 11.10 7.89 -2.31
N GLU A 196 10.90 7.88 -1.00
CA GLU A 196 11.44 8.86 -0.08
C GLU A 196 12.97 8.88 -0.12
N TYR A 197 13.61 7.70 -0.15
CA TYR A 197 15.06 7.55 -0.27
C TYR A 197 15.60 8.19 -1.54
N ALA A 198 15.04 7.81 -2.70
CA ALA A 198 15.51 8.32 -3.99
C ALA A 198 15.33 9.83 -4.09
N TYR A 199 14.21 10.36 -3.65
CA TYR A 199 13.96 11.80 -3.62
C TYR A 199 14.95 12.53 -2.72
N THR A 200 15.14 12.09 -1.48
CA THR A 200 16.05 12.69 -0.52
C THR A 200 17.51 12.63 -0.99
N LEU A 201 17.94 11.47 -1.55
CA LEU A 201 19.31 11.32 -2.03
C LEU A 201 19.61 12.11 -3.32
N LEU A 202 18.70 12.03 -4.30
CA LEU A 202 18.99 12.48 -5.66
C LEU A 202 18.48 13.89 -5.96
N VAL A 203 17.42 14.34 -5.28
CA VAL A 203 16.79 15.66 -5.49
C VAL A 203 17.21 16.64 -4.40
N GLU A 204 17.02 16.27 -3.13
CA GLU A 204 17.38 17.12 -1.98
C GLU A 204 18.87 17.08 -1.69
N LYS A 205 19.61 16.05 -2.17
CA LYS A 205 21.05 15.83 -1.93
C LYS A 205 21.40 15.66 -0.45
N ASP A 206 20.43 15.27 0.40
CA ASP A 206 20.67 15.01 1.82
C ASP A 206 21.05 13.55 2.07
N VAL A 207 22.36 13.28 1.98
CA VAL A 207 22.95 11.95 2.19
C VAL A 207 22.72 11.44 3.62
N ARG A 208 22.67 12.36 4.61
CA ARG A 208 22.48 12.00 6.01
C ARG A 208 21.07 11.47 6.26
N GLU A 209 20.07 12.17 5.76
CA GLU A 209 18.68 11.74 5.91
C GLU A 209 18.39 10.52 5.05
N ALA A 210 18.93 10.44 3.83
CA ALA A 210 18.84 9.23 3.00
C ALA A 210 19.39 7.99 3.73
N SER A 211 20.52 8.11 4.43
CA SER A 211 21.06 7.01 5.24
C SER A 211 20.10 6.56 6.36
N ARG A 212 19.38 7.48 7.00
CA ARG A 212 18.37 7.17 8.02
C ARG A 212 17.18 6.42 7.41
N ILE A 213 16.74 6.85 6.23
CA ILE A 213 15.65 6.21 5.50
C ILE A 213 16.04 4.78 5.12
N LYS A 214 17.27 4.56 4.64
CA LYS A 214 17.80 3.23 4.32
C LYS A 214 17.86 2.32 5.55
N ALA A 215 18.32 2.83 6.69
CA ALA A 215 18.32 2.10 7.95
C ALA A 215 16.91 1.72 8.41
N ARG A 216 15.89 2.53 8.13
CA ARG A 216 14.48 2.20 8.39
C ARG A 216 14.03 0.99 7.58
N LEU A 217 14.41 0.86 6.29
CA LEU A 217 14.10 -0.33 5.49
C LEU A 217 14.72 -1.59 6.10
N GLU A 218 16.00 -1.53 6.52
CA GLU A 218 16.67 -2.66 7.15
C GLU A 218 15.99 -3.08 8.47
N LYS A 219 15.50 -2.12 9.24
CA LYS A 219 14.78 -2.40 10.48
C LYS A 219 13.45 -3.12 10.23
N ILE A 220 12.67 -2.69 9.24
CA ILE A 220 11.36 -3.31 8.95
C ILE A 220 11.50 -4.64 8.24
N SER A 221 12.58 -4.86 7.45
CA SER A 221 12.77 -6.07 6.63
C SER A 221 12.66 -7.37 7.42
N LYS A 222 13.05 -7.35 8.70
CA LYS A 222 13.02 -8.53 9.59
C LYS A 222 11.62 -9.02 9.95
N LYS A 223 10.60 -8.16 9.82
CA LYS A 223 9.22 -8.44 10.26
C LYS A 223 8.18 -8.16 9.18
N TYR A 224 8.60 -7.69 8.01
CA TYR A 224 7.67 -7.36 6.93
C TYR A 224 7.12 -8.64 6.29
N PRO A 225 5.79 -8.74 6.09
CA PRO A 225 5.16 -9.99 5.68
C PRO A 225 5.42 -10.41 4.24
N PHE A 226 5.93 -9.50 3.39
CA PHE A 226 6.17 -9.75 1.97
C PHE A 226 7.66 -9.59 1.62
N PRO A 227 8.47 -10.67 1.71
CA PRO A 227 9.92 -10.60 1.46
C PRO A 227 10.26 -10.07 0.07
N ALA A 228 9.48 -10.44 -0.96
CA ALA A 228 9.70 -9.99 -2.33
C ALA A 228 9.61 -8.46 -2.49
N GLU A 229 8.73 -7.79 -1.73
CA GLU A 229 8.66 -6.32 -1.74
C GLU A 229 9.91 -5.68 -1.11
N ILE A 230 10.46 -6.29 -0.07
CA ILE A 230 11.71 -5.84 0.55
C ILE A 230 12.88 -5.97 -0.44
N ASP A 231 12.99 -7.10 -1.13
CA ASP A 231 14.05 -7.34 -2.10
C ASP A 231 13.95 -6.35 -3.28
N THR A 232 12.75 -6.10 -3.77
CA THR A 232 12.48 -5.06 -4.77
C THR A 232 12.91 -3.68 -4.29
N ALA A 233 12.52 -3.28 -3.08
CA ALA A 233 12.89 -1.99 -2.53
C ALA A 233 14.41 -1.83 -2.36
N LYS A 234 15.12 -2.90 -1.91
CA LYS A 234 16.58 -2.90 -1.81
C LYS A 234 17.24 -2.72 -3.19
N LYS A 235 16.75 -3.41 -4.22
CA LYS A 235 17.22 -3.28 -5.60
C LYS A 235 17.06 -1.85 -6.11
N LEU A 236 15.90 -1.24 -5.87
CA LEU A 236 15.63 0.13 -6.31
C LEU A 236 16.43 1.18 -5.54
N ILE A 237 16.66 0.99 -4.24
CA ILE A 237 17.57 1.82 -3.44
C ILE A 237 18.99 1.71 -3.96
N ALA A 238 19.50 0.50 -4.25
CA ALA A 238 20.83 0.31 -4.81
C ALA A 238 20.99 1.02 -6.17
N ARG A 239 19.96 1.02 -7.01
CA ARG A 239 19.94 1.78 -8.28
C ARG A 239 20.08 3.29 -8.04
N ALA A 240 19.39 3.84 -7.04
CA ALA A 240 19.54 5.26 -6.68
C ALA A 240 20.96 5.57 -6.16
N ASP A 241 21.55 4.68 -5.36
CA ASP A 241 22.96 4.79 -4.92
C ASP A 241 23.94 4.84 -6.08
N GLU A 242 23.77 3.97 -7.08
CA GLU A 242 24.62 3.95 -8.27
C GLU A 242 24.53 5.25 -9.07
N ILE A 243 23.34 5.80 -9.24
CA ILE A 243 23.11 7.08 -9.92
C ILE A 243 23.82 8.20 -9.15
N SER A 244 23.64 8.27 -7.82
CA SER A 244 24.29 9.27 -6.98
C SER A 244 25.81 9.22 -7.07
N LYS A 245 26.40 8.00 -7.08
CA LYS A 245 27.86 7.80 -7.24
C LYS A 245 28.37 8.28 -8.60
N ARG A 246 27.64 8.05 -9.68
CA ARG A 246 28.02 8.51 -11.04
C ARG A 246 27.99 10.03 -11.16
N GLU A 247 27.12 10.70 -10.42
CA GLU A 247 26.97 12.15 -10.43
C GLU A 247 27.95 12.88 -9.50
N SER A 248 28.56 12.15 -8.56
CA SER A 248 29.63 12.65 -7.70
C SER A 248 30.97 12.03 -8.17
N PRO A 249 31.52 12.44 -9.32
CA PRO A 249 32.82 11.93 -9.75
C PRO A 249 33.89 12.31 -8.70
N ASN A 250 34.71 11.34 -8.33
CA ASN A 250 35.78 11.45 -7.37
C ASN A 250 36.52 12.80 -7.44
N VAL A 251 36.37 13.61 -6.42
CA VAL A 251 37.25 14.77 -6.14
C VAL A 251 38.64 14.31 -5.62
N ASN A 252 38.88 13.01 -5.55
CA ASN A 252 40.12 12.41 -5.01
C ASN A 252 40.99 11.78 -6.08
N GLY A 253 41.26 12.49 -7.16
CA GLY A 253 42.12 11.99 -8.23
C GLY A 253 43.18 12.98 -8.75
N ASP A 254 43.62 13.95 -7.92
CA ASP A 254 44.84 14.72 -8.21
C ASP A 254 45.33 15.43 -6.93
N MET A 255 46.11 14.73 -6.14
CA MET A 255 47.15 15.29 -5.27
C MET A 255 48.33 14.37 -5.21
#